data_cb216032eb1672cd978688b126ecafc1
#
_entry.id   cb216032eb1672cd978688b126ecafc1
#
_cell.length_a   1.000
_cell.length_b   1.000
_cell.length_c   1.000
_cell.angle_alpha   90.00
_cell.angle_beta   90.00
_cell.angle_gamma   90.00
#
_symmetry.space_group_name_H-M   'P 1'
#
loop_
_entity.id
_entity.type
_entity.pdbx_description
1 polymer ?
#
loop_
_entity_poly.entity_id
_entity_poly.type
_entity_poly.pdbx_seq_one_letter_code
_entity_poly.pdbx_strand_id
1 'polypeptide(L)'
;EHFAVSVLSENQHHISTIFASPEMDRFNNIRWESKITGSPIIADSVAWFDCDKDQFIDAGDHFILIGKVRGFDSNSQKPLVYLRGNYVNLGLEQKMLLAMENKSTKILVGALIEWRKKIFLLEDKTTGLLYFPTATRLGVINDDQSLLGKLHDLKISVSEHYLFSVFENSNDKTSLIYYRTKVEDGSSVSVGQFYEFDTIPFDLLIDDASRIMLKRYIAERELNAFGIFVGKESEGKVEAITKPNDIV
;
A
#
# COMPACT_ATOMS: atom_id res chain seq x y z
N GLU A 1 18.44 33.77 -6.64
CA GLU A 1 17.55 32.68 -7.00
C GLU A 1 17.09 31.97 -5.72
N HIS A 2 15.82 31.55 -5.72
CA HIS A 2 15.14 31.02 -4.53
C HIS A 2 14.36 29.76 -4.90
N PHE A 3 14.01 28.95 -3.90
CA PHE A 3 13.11 27.81 -4.07
C PHE A 3 12.40 27.49 -2.76
N ALA A 4 11.26 26.82 -2.86
CA ALA A 4 10.58 26.29 -1.69
C ALA A 4 10.43 24.76 -1.78
N VAL A 5 10.41 24.10 -0.63
CA VAL A 5 10.10 22.69 -0.48
C VAL A 5 8.83 22.56 0.35
N SER A 6 7.85 21.84 -0.15
CA SER A 6 6.60 21.54 0.56
C SER A 6 6.49 20.05 0.79
N VAL A 7 6.32 19.63 2.04
CA VAL A 7 6.04 18.25 2.42
C VAL A 7 4.53 18.07 2.41
N LEU A 8 4.00 17.34 1.42
CA LEU A 8 2.57 17.16 1.24
C LEU A 8 1.93 16.37 2.39
N SER A 9 0.69 16.70 2.73
CA SER A 9 -0.12 15.92 3.67
C SER A 9 -0.78 14.70 3.00
N GLU A 10 -1.19 13.71 3.80
CA GLU A 10 -1.84 12.49 3.32
C GLU A 10 -3.08 12.76 2.43
N ASN A 11 -3.72 13.92 2.58
CA ASN A 11 -4.88 14.33 1.78
C ASN A 11 -4.51 15.03 0.46
N GLN A 12 -3.22 15.25 0.19
CA GLN A 12 -2.73 15.97 -0.98
C GLN A 12 -2.15 15.06 -2.08
N HIS A 13 -2.64 13.83 -2.14
CA HIS A 13 -2.28 12.86 -3.18
C HIS A 13 -2.45 13.43 -4.60
N HIS A 14 -3.58 14.12 -4.87
CA HIS A 14 -3.86 14.74 -6.17
C HIS A 14 -2.77 15.74 -6.57
N ILE A 15 -2.26 16.52 -5.63
CA ILE A 15 -1.17 17.47 -5.89
C ILE A 15 0.11 16.74 -6.32
N SER A 16 0.46 15.66 -5.61
CA SER A 16 1.60 14.83 -5.99
C SER A 16 1.46 14.27 -7.42
N THR A 17 0.26 13.84 -7.80
CA THR A 17 -0.05 13.33 -9.15
C THR A 17 0.12 14.44 -10.20
N ILE A 18 -0.40 15.65 -9.94
CA ILE A 18 -0.23 16.81 -10.83
C ILE A 18 1.27 17.11 -11.05
N PHE A 19 2.06 17.14 -9.97
CA PHE A 19 3.50 17.41 -10.07
C PHE A 19 4.31 16.30 -10.73
N ALA A 20 3.82 15.07 -10.71
CA ALA A 20 4.43 13.94 -11.40
C ALA A 20 4.01 13.84 -12.88
N SER A 21 2.99 14.58 -13.30
CA SER A 21 2.50 14.59 -14.69
C SER A 21 3.36 15.48 -15.59
N PRO A 22 3.27 15.31 -16.93
CA PRO A 22 3.95 16.18 -17.89
C PRO A 22 3.27 17.55 -18.09
N GLU A 23 2.24 17.91 -17.32
CA GLU A 23 1.52 19.18 -17.45
C GLU A 23 2.44 20.39 -17.29
N MET A 24 2.26 21.39 -18.16
CA MET A 24 3.15 22.56 -18.20
C MET A 24 2.86 23.57 -17.10
N ASP A 25 1.60 23.71 -16.65
CA ASP A 25 1.21 24.69 -15.63
C ASP A 25 0.56 23.98 -14.41
N ARG A 26 1.42 23.44 -13.57
CA ARG A 26 1.03 22.65 -12.40
C ARG A 26 0.43 23.48 -11.26
N PHE A 27 0.65 24.80 -11.26
CA PHE A 27 0.17 25.71 -10.21
C PHE A 27 -1.24 26.24 -10.43
N ASN A 28 -1.79 26.16 -11.65
CA ASN A 28 -3.13 26.69 -11.96
C ASN A 28 -4.27 26.05 -11.16
N ASN A 29 -4.14 24.75 -10.82
CA ASN A 29 -5.21 23.97 -10.20
C ASN A 29 -4.94 23.64 -8.73
N ILE A 30 -3.98 24.31 -8.12
CA ILE A 30 -3.65 24.09 -6.70
C ILE A 30 -3.61 25.41 -5.94
N ARG A 31 -3.85 25.34 -4.64
CA ARG A 31 -3.66 26.51 -3.75
C ARG A 31 -2.21 26.58 -3.31
N TRP A 32 -1.62 27.74 -3.51
CA TRP A 32 -0.27 28.05 -3.05
C TRP A 32 -0.17 29.50 -2.57
N GLU A 33 0.82 29.79 -1.81
CA GLU A 33 1.16 31.14 -1.32
C GLU A 33 2.67 31.36 -1.38
N SER A 34 3.12 32.61 -1.26
CA SER A 34 4.53 32.94 -1.09
C SER A 34 4.78 33.53 0.29
N LYS A 35 5.97 33.33 0.84
CA LYS A 35 6.36 33.84 2.15
C LYS A 35 7.52 34.84 2.00
N ILE A 36 8.74 34.45 2.29
CA ILE A 36 9.90 35.34 2.43
C ILE A 36 10.59 35.58 1.08
N THR A 37 10.83 34.51 0.31
CA THR A 37 11.62 34.60 -0.92
C THR A 37 10.77 34.86 -2.17
N GLY A 38 9.44 34.75 -2.05
CA GLY A 38 8.52 34.81 -3.19
C GLY A 38 8.32 33.47 -3.90
N SER A 39 9.01 32.41 -3.47
CA SER A 39 8.82 31.06 -4.03
C SER A 39 7.46 30.49 -3.66
N PRO A 40 6.81 29.69 -4.55
CA PRO A 40 5.51 29.12 -4.26
C PRO A 40 5.59 28.02 -3.23
N ILE A 41 4.78 28.13 -2.17
CA ILE A 41 4.62 27.16 -1.11
C ILE A 41 3.21 26.58 -1.23
N ILE A 42 3.09 25.26 -1.32
CA ILE A 42 1.80 24.60 -1.46
C ILE A 42 1.01 24.74 -0.15
N ALA A 43 -0.20 25.28 -0.23
CA ALA A 43 -1.06 25.46 0.93
C ALA A 43 -1.42 24.11 1.58
N ASP A 44 -1.66 24.11 2.90
CA ASP A 44 -2.05 22.94 3.69
C ASP A 44 -1.01 21.79 3.69
N SER A 45 0.22 22.03 3.29
CA SER A 45 1.34 21.10 3.45
C SER A 45 1.64 20.83 4.92
N VAL A 46 2.15 19.64 5.24
CA VAL A 46 2.59 19.26 6.62
C VAL A 46 3.73 20.13 7.09
N ALA A 47 4.66 20.42 6.19
CA ALA A 47 5.78 21.30 6.45
C ALA A 47 6.21 22.02 5.16
N TRP A 48 6.82 23.16 5.32
CA TRP A 48 7.44 23.88 4.20
C TRP A 48 8.76 24.52 4.63
N PHE A 49 9.62 24.70 3.64
CA PHE A 49 10.91 25.38 3.78
C PHE A 49 11.05 26.38 2.63
N ASP A 50 11.27 27.64 2.95
CA ASP A 50 11.52 28.73 2.00
C ASP A 50 13.01 29.06 2.01
N CYS A 51 13.69 28.95 0.84
CA CYS A 51 15.13 28.87 0.77
C CYS A 51 15.74 29.84 -0.26
N ASP A 52 16.88 30.44 0.11
CA ASP A 52 17.84 30.96 -0.86
C ASP A 52 18.67 29.81 -1.43
N LYS A 53 18.86 29.75 -2.73
CA LYS A 53 19.76 28.77 -3.35
C LYS A 53 21.21 29.10 -2.99
N ASP A 54 21.89 28.18 -2.32
CA ASP A 54 23.29 28.29 -1.95
C ASP A 54 24.21 27.64 -3.00
N GLN A 55 23.97 26.35 -3.29
CA GLN A 55 24.74 25.60 -4.27
C GLN A 55 23.84 24.80 -5.21
N PHE A 56 24.33 24.64 -6.44
CA PHE A 56 23.76 23.79 -7.47
C PHE A 56 24.88 22.92 -8.06
N ILE A 57 24.83 21.64 -7.80
CA ILE A 57 25.88 20.70 -8.16
C ILE A 57 25.34 19.74 -9.21
N ASP A 58 26.00 19.67 -10.34
CA ASP A 58 25.74 18.67 -11.38
C ASP A 58 26.32 17.32 -10.92
N ALA A 59 25.45 16.31 -10.78
CA ALA A 59 25.81 14.95 -10.38
C ALA A 59 25.54 13.92 -11.51
N GLY A 60 25.51 14.37 -12.76
CA GLY A 60 25.37 13.55 -13.96
C GLY A 60 23.92 13.34 -14.37
N ASP A 61 23.24 12.33 -13.88
CA ASP A 61 21.82 12.04 -14.17
C ASP A 61 20.84 12.81 -13.27
N HIS A 62 21.35 13.57 -12.30
CA HIS A 62 20.56 14.40 -11.38
C HIS A 62 21.36 15.63 -10.91
N PHE A 63 20.67 16.55 -10.26
CA PHE A 63 21.26 17.73 -9.65
C PHE A 63 21.07 17.70 -8.13
N ILE A 64 22.10 18.13 -7.39
CA ILE A 64 22.00 18.37 -5.95
C ILE A 64 21.81 19.87 -5.73
N LEU A 65 20.69 20.23 -5.10
CA LEU A 65 20.36 21.60 -4.76
C LEU A 65 20.52 21.81 -3.26
N ILE A 66 21.42 22.70 -2.86
CA ILE A 66 21.63 23.08 -1.47
C ILE A 66 21.03 24.48 -1.27
N GLY A 67 20.19 24.63 -0.25
CA GLY A 67 19.52 25.87 0.08
C GLY A 67 19.74 26.29 1.52
N LYS A 68 19.90 27.60 1.73
CA LYS A 68 19.86 28.21 3.04
C LYS A 68 18.42 28.50 3.41
N VAL A 69 17.89 27.85 4.45
CA VAL A 69 16.53 28.07 4.93
C VAL A 69 16.36 29.47 5.49
N ARG A 70 15.41 30.23 4.95
CA ARG A 70 15.02 31.59 5.36
C ARG A 70 13.80 31.56 6.29
N GLY A 71 12.90 30.60 6.05
CA GLY A 71 11.75 30.36 6.89
C GLY A 71 11.25 28.94 6.73
N PHE A 72 10.60 28.46 7.74
CA PHE A 72 9.93 27.15 7.72
C PHE A 72 8.78 27.14 8.71
N ASP A 73 7.85 26.24 8.52
CA ASP A 73 6.81 25.92 9.49
C ASP A 73 6.35 24.47 9.30
N SER A 74 5.68 23.92 10.31
CA SER A 74 5.11 22.57 10.27
C SER A 74 3.85 22.48 11.13
N ASN A 75 3.02 21.46 10.84
CA ASN A 75 1.82 21.17 11.59
C ASN A 75 1.74 19.68 11.95
N SER A 76 0.70 19.28 12.67
CA SER A 76 0.51 17.91 13.15
C SER A 76 -0.20 16.96 12.16
N GLN A 77 -0.43 17.38 10.92
CA GLN A 77 -1.00 16.51 9.91
C GLN A 77 -0.03 15.38 9.56
N LYS A 78 -0.56 14.28 9.03
CA LYS A 78 0.27 13.17 8.58
C LYS A 78 0.84 13.45 7.19
N PRO A 79 2.13 13.14 6.96
CA PRO A 79 2.72 13.31 5.64
C PRO A 79 2.19 12.31 4.62
N LEU A 80 2.15 12.73 3.36
CA LEU A 80 1.97 11.84 2.23
C LEU A 80 3.24 11.00 2.06
N VAL A 81 3.09 9.69 2.05
CA VAL A 81 4.21 8.77 1.84
C VAL A 81 4.02 8.01 0.53
N TYR A 82 5.06 8.04 -0.30
CA TYR A 82 5.13 7.29 -1.55
C TYR A 82 6.23 6.23 -1.43
N LEU A 83 5.86 4.97 -1.53
CA LEU A 83 6.77 3.86 -1.39
C LEU A 83 6.56 2.84 -2.52
N ARG A 84 7.62 2.54 -3.26
CA ARG A 84 7.62 1.49 -4.31
C ARG A 84 6.45 1.60 -5.30
N GLY A 85 6.16 2.83 -5.78
CA GLY A 85 5.11 3.06 -6.76
C GLY A 85 3.69 3.22 -6.19
N ASN A 86 3.53 3.23 -4.85
CA ASN A 86 2.22 3.37 -4.21
C ASN A 86 2.24 4.41 -3.10
N TYR A 87 1.10 5.08 -2.89
CA TYR A 87 0.91 5.91 -1.70
C TYR A 87 0.55 5.04 -0.51
N VAL A 88 1.16 5.32 0.63
CA VAL A 88 1.01 4.52 1.87
C VAL A 88 0.51 5.41 2.99
N ASN A 89 -0.53 4.97 3.71
CA ASN A 89 -1.01 5.66 4.91
C ASN A 89 -0.25 5.14 6.14
N LEU A 90 0.68 5.96 6.64
CA LEU A 90 1.46 5.64 7.84
C LEU A 90 0.56 5.52 9.08
N GLY A 91 0.61 4.37 9.73
CA GLY A 91 -0.10 4.09 10.98
C GLY A 91 -1.52 3.57 10.81
N LEU A 92 -2.09 3.47 9.59
CA LEU A 92 -3.37 2.81 9.39
C LEU A 92 -3.24 1.30 9.68
N GLU A 93 -2.25 0.66 9.07
CA GLU A 93 -1.94 -0.74 9.33
C GLU A 93 -1.69 -1.00 10.83
N GLN A 94 -0.86 -0.18 11.45
CA GLN A 94 -0.56 -0.29 12.89
C GLN A 94 -1.82 -0.13 13.76
N LYS A 95 -2.69 0.84 13.44
CA LYS A 95 -3.96 1.02 14.17
C LYS A 95 -4.89 -0.16 14.00
N MET A 96 -4.97 -0.71 12.79
CA MET A 96 -5.78 -1.89 12.50
C MET A 96 -5.27 -3.11 13.26
N LEU A 97 -3.96 -3.35 13.23
CA LEU A 97 -3.33 -4.45 13.95
C LEU A 97 -3.57 -4.35 15.46
N LEU A 98 -3.39 -3.16 16.05
CA LEU A 98 -3.67 -2.91 17.48
C LEU A 98 -5.14 -3.10 17.84
N ALA A 99 -6.06 -2.65 16.99
CA ALA A 99 -7.49 -2.85 17.20
C ALA A 99 -7.88 -4.33 17.21
N MET A 100 -7.19 -5.14 16.42
CA MET A 100 -7.44 -6.58 16.33
C MET A 100 -6.82 -7.35 17.47
N GLU A 101 -5.63 -7.01 17.92
CA GLU A 101 -4.98 -7.64 19.09
C GLU A 101 -5.87 -7.57 20.34
N ASN A 102 -6.64 -6.50 20.49
CA ASN A 102 -7.59 -6.33 21.60
C ASN A 102 -8.89 -7.14 21.44
N LYS A 103 -9.22 -7.61 20.23
CA LYS A 103 -10.50 -8.28 19.93
C LYS A 103 -10.36 -9.77 19.62
N SER A 104 -9.20 -10.21 19.19
CA SER A 104 -8.99 -11.54 18.62
C SER A 104 -8.08 -12.39 19.49
N THR A 105 -8.47 -13.66 19.66
CA THR A 105 -7.65 -14.67 20.37
C THR A 105 -6.59 -15.28 19.45
N LYS A 106 -6.79 -15.22 18.14
CA LYS A 106 -5.88 -15.76 17.13
C LYS A 106 -5.82 -14.82 15.92
N ILE A 107 -4.63 -14.51 15.48
CA ILE A 107 -4.39 -13.72 14.26
C ILE A 107 -3.67 -14.60 13.25
N LEU A 108 -4.27 -14.75 12.08
CA LEU A 108 -3.67 -15.37 10.91
C LEU A 108 -3.22 -14.29 9.93
N VAL A 109 -2.07 -14.45 9.34
CA VAL A 109 -1.57 -13.62 8.26
C VAL A 109 -1.51 -14.43 6.98
N GLY A 110 -1.98 -13.86 5.88
CA GLY A 110 -2.05 -14.51 4.59
C GLY A 110 -1.47 -13.64 3.47
N ALA A 111 -1.04 -14.27 2.39
CA ALA A 111 -0.52 -13.61 1.21
C ALA A 111 -1.37 -13.89 -0.03
N LEU A 112 -1.82 -12.81 -0.67
CA LEU A 112 -2.35 -12.81 -2.02
C LEU A 112 -1.17 -12.50 -2.96
N ILE A 113 -0.64 -13.53 -3.62
CA ILE A 113 0.63 -13.47 -4.34
C ILE A 113 0.38 -13.38 -5.83
N GLU A 114 0.85 -12.28 -6.43
CA GLU A 114 0.79 -12.09 -7.88
C GLU A 114 2.18 -12.25 -8.52
N TRP A 115 2.21 -13.00 -9.64
CA TRP A 115 3.35 -13.09 -10.55
C TRP A 115 2.86 -13.14 -12.00
N ARG A 116 3.29 -12.18 -12.82
CA ARG A 116 2.97 -12.11 -14.27
C ARG A 116 1.47 -12.22 -14.57
N LYS A 117 0.65 -11.50 -13.83
CA LYS A 117 -0.84 -11.53 -13.93
C LYS A 117 -1.48 -12.88 -13.57
N LYS A 118 -0.84 -13.64 -12.70
CA LYS A 118 -1.35 -14.90 -12.15
C LYS A 118 -1.39 -14.83 -10.65
N ILE A 119 -2.34 -15.51 -10.04
CA ILE A 119 -2.49 -15.64 -8.59
C ILE A 119 -2.03 -17.02 -8.14
N PHE A 120 -1.23 -17.04 -7.09
CA PHE A 120 -0.75 -18.26 -6.46
C PHE A 120 -1.76 -18.79 -5.44
N LEU A 121 -2.10 -20.06 -5.57
CA LEU A 121 -2.93 -20.80 -4.63
C LEU A 121 -2.29 -22.13 -4.26
N LEU A 122 -2.53 -22.54 -3.01
CA LEU A 122 -2.22 -23.86 -2.50
C LEU A 122 -3.46 -24.75 -2.60
N GLU A 123 -3.26 -26.05 -2.71
CA GLU A 123 -4.33 -27.04 -2.71
C GLU A 123 -4.27 -27.90 -1.46
N ASP A 124 -5.38 -28.06 -0.77
CA ASP A 124 -5.55 -29.06 0.26
C ASP A 124 -5.76 -30.43 -0.40
N LYS A 125 -4.78 -31.30 -0.26
CA LYS A 125 -4.77 -32.62 -0.93
C LYS A 125 -5.88 -33.55 -0.45
N THR A 126 -6.53 -33.25 0.68
CA THR A 126 -7.60 -34.07 1.23
C THR A 126 -8.95 -33.65 0.66
N THR A 127 -9.19 -32.35 0.53
CA THR A 127 -10.48 -31.79 0.10
C THR A 127 -10.47 -31.31 -1.34
N GLY A 128 -9.30 -31.08 -1.95
CA GLY A 128 -9.13 -30.46 -3.26
C GLY A 128 -9.45 -28.96 -3.27
N LEU A 129 -9.69 -28.36 -2.11
CA LEU A 129 -9.98 -26.94 -2.02
C LEU A 129 -8.72 -26.11 -2.11
N LEU A 130 -8.86 -24.93 -2.73
CA LEU A 130 -7.77 -23.98 -2.91
C LEU A 130 -7.78 -22.90 -1.84
N TYR A 131 -6.61 -22.50 -1.39
CA TYR A 131 -6.44 -21.48 -0.36
C TYR A 131 -5.18 -20.64 -0.57
N PHE A 132 -5.17 -19.45 0.01
CA PHE A 132 -3.98 -18.59 0.04
C PHE A 132 -2.97 -19.07 1.09
N PRO A 133 -1.66 -18.92 0.87
CA PRO A 133 -0.68 -19.16 1.91
C PRO A 133 -1.01 -18.35 3.17
N THR A 134 -1.13 -19.02 4.31
CA THR A 134 -1.40 -18.39 5.60
C THR A 134 -0.46 -18.92 6.66
N ALA A 135 -0.15 -18.10 7.67
CA ALA A 135 0.61 -18.46 8.85
C ALA A 135 -0.03 -17.86 10.10
N THR A 136 0.19 -18.46 11.26
CA THR A 136 -0.21 -17.86 12.55
C THR A 136 0.78 -16.77 12.90
N ARG A 137 0.29 -15.58 13.27
CA ARG A 137 1.14 -14.49 13.73
C ARG A 137 1.72 -14.83 15.11
N LEU A 138 3.02 -14.71 15.27
CA LEU A 138 3.77 -15.15 16.45
C LEU A 138 4.27 -13.99 17.34
N GLY A 139 3.74 -12.78 17.24
CA GLY A 139 4.27 -11.68 18.05
C GLY A 139 3.54 -10.36 17.87
N VAL A 140 4.14 -9.29 18.37
CA VAL A 140 3.63 -7.92 18.40
C VAL A 140 3.78 -7.27 17.02
N ILE A 141 3.13 -6.15 16.83
CA ILE A 141 3.12 -5.25 15.66
C ILE A 141 4.39 -5.37 14.80
N ASN A 142 4.24 -5.68 13.49
CA ASN A 142 5.27 -5.90 12.46
C ASN A 142 5.87 -7.31 12.38
N ASP A 143 5.27 -8.32 12.98
CA ASP A 143 5.70 -9.70 12.77
C ASP A 143 5.02 -10.33 11.54
N ASP A 144 5.54 -9.99 10.37
CA ASP A 144 5.29 -10.71 9.12
C ASP A 144 6.24 -11.89 8.91
N GLN A 145 7.20 -12.09 9.84
CA GLN A 145 8.25 -13.10 9.73
C GLN A 145 7.69 -14.52 9.61
N SER A 146 6.59 -14.83 10.30
CA SER A 146 5.94 -16.13 10.18
C SER A 146 5.39 -16.40 8.77
N LEU A 147 4.84 -15.36 8.10
CA LEU A 147 4.37 -15.45 6.72
C LEU A 147 5.54 -15.49 5.75
N LEU A 148 6.52 -14.62 5.91
CA LEU A 148 7.73 -14.59 5.06
C LEU A 148 8.52 -15.91 5.16
N GLY A 149 8.63 -16.50 6.36
CA GLY A 149 9.22 -17.82 6.56
C GLY A 149 8.49 -18.90 5.76
N LYS A 150 7.16 -18.91 5.81
CA LYS A 150 6.36 -19.83 5.00
C LYS A 150 6.51 -19.62 3.50
N LEU A 151 6.58 -18.39 3.04
CA LEU A 151 6.82 -18.07 1.62
C LEU A 151 8.20 -18.51 1.17
N HIS A 152 9.22 -18.34 2.03
CA HIS A 152 10.57 -18.84 1.78
C HIS A 152 10.59 -20.39 1.64
N ASP A 153 9.86 -21.12 2.50
CA ASP A 153 9.76 -22.59 2.41
C ASP A 153 9.09 -23.03 1.10
N LEU A 154 8.17 -22.23 0.57
CA LEU A 154 7.54 -22.42 -0.73
C LEU A 154 8.44 -21.99 -1.91
N LYS A 155 9.65 -21.50 -1.64
CA LYS A 155 10.60 -20.92 -2.61
C LYS A 155 10.05 -19.68 -3.33
N ILE A 156 9.29 -18.87 -2.60
CA ILE A 156 8.72 -17.61 -3.10
C ILE A 156 9.53 -16.44 -2.53
N SER A 157 10.21 -15.71 -3.43
CA SER A 157 10.94 -14.49 -3.09
C SER A 157 10.05 -13.27 -3.25
N VAL A 158 9.80 -12.56 -2.15
CA VAL A 158 8.89 -11.41 -2.09
C VAL A 158 9.62 -10.13 -2.49
N SER A 159 9.05 -9.38 -3.43
CA SER A 159 9.56 -8.06 -3.84
C SER A 159 8.76 -6.92 -3.22
N GLU A 160 7.45 -7.09 -3.05
CA GLU A 160 6.56 -6.08 -2.49
C GLU A 160 5.51 -6.74 -1.59
N HIS A 161 5.14 -6.05 -0.51
CA HIS A 161 4.24 -6.58 0.50
C HIS A 161 3.42 -5.45 1.14
N TYR A 162 2.11 -5.42 0.91
CA TYR A 162 1.21 -4.35 1.36
C TYR A 162 -0.06 -4.91 1.98
N LEU A 163 -0.52 -4.31 3.06
CA LEU A 163 -1.80 -4.66 3.66
C LEU A 163 -2.94 -4.45 2.64
N PHE A 164 -3.79 -5.46 2.52
CA PHE A 164 -4.89 -5.44 1.56
C PHE A 164 -6.25 -5.68 2.20
N SER A 165 -6.37 -6.65 3.09
CA SER A 165 -7.65 -6.97 3.73
C SER A 165 -7.46 -7.42 5.16
N VAL A 166 -8.43 -7.06 5.97
CA VAL A 166 -8.54 -7.48 7.35
C VAL A 166 -9.94 -8.02 7.58
N PHE A 167 -10.07 -9.30 7.86
CA PHE A 167 -11.33 -9.98 8.16
C PHE A 167 -11.40 -10.35 9.63
N GLU A 168 -12.53 -10.06 10.27
CA GLU A 168 -12.86 -10.49 11.62
C GLU A 168 -13.87 -11.65 11.56
N ASN A 169 -13.53 -12.81 12.05
CA ASN A 169 -14.49 -13.88 12.26
C ASN A 169 -15.07 -13.78 13.67
N SER A 170 -16.35 -13.42 13.73
CA SER A 170 -17.03 -13.21 15.01
C SER A 170 -17.31 -14.51 15.79
N ASN A 171 -17.31 -15.66 15.10
CA ASN A 171 -17.70 -16.94 15.71
C ASN A 171 -16.58 -17.53 16.57
N ASP A 172 -15.32 -17.43 16.10
CA ASP A 172 -14.16 -18.03 16.78
C ASP A 172 -13.13 -16.99 17.26
N LYS A 173 -13.46 -15.68 17.12
CA LYS A 173 -12.56 -14.56 17.45
C LYS A 173 -11.20 -14.65 16.74
N THR A 174 -11.18 -15.18 15.54
CA THR A 174 -10.01 -15.20 14.67
C THR A 174 -10.02 -13.96 13.78
N SER A 175 -8.87 -13.33 13.62
CA SER A 175 -8.67 -12.30 12.60
C SER A 175 -7.74 -12.81 11.53
N LEU A 176 -8.06 -12.48 10.28
CA LEU A 176 -7.30 -12.87 9.12
C LEU A 176 -6.85 -11.63 8.35
N ILE A 177 -5.56 -11.42 8.30
CA ILE A 177 -4.92 -10.26 7.68
C ILE A 177 -4.29 -10.73 6.38
N TYR A 178 -4.72 -10.17 5.25
CA TYR A 178 -4.13 -10.46 3.95
C TYR A 178 -3.28 -9.32 3.44
N TYR A 179 -2.09 -9.69 2.99
CA TYR A 179 -1.18 -8.81 2.28
C TYR A 179 -1.22 -9.12 0.78
N ARG A 180 -1.31 -8.11 -0.06
CA ARG A 180 -1.01 -8.24 -1.48
C ARG A 180 0.50 -8.26 -1.67
N THR A 181 0.98 -9.25 -2.40
CA THR A 181 2.39 -9.56 -2.47
C THR A 181 2.79 -9.80 -3.93
N LYS A 182 3.80 -9.08 -4.39
CA LYS A 182 4.42 -9.35 -5.68
C LYS A 182 5.70 -10.14 -5.50
N VAL A 183 6.00 -11.00 -6.44
CA VAL A 183 7.24 -11.79 -6.46
C VAL A 183 8.04 -11.48 -7.72
N GLU A 184 9.37 -11.56 -7.61
CA GLU A 184 10.28 -11.36 -8.72
C GLU A 184 10.29 -12.57 -9.64
N ASP A 185 10.34 -13.76 -9.06
CA ASP A 185 10.29 -15.03 -9.76
C ASP A 185 9.41 -16.05 -9.03
N GLY A 186 8.40 -16.53 -9.75
CA GLY A 186 7.49 -17.59 -9.31
C GLY A 186 7.71 -18.92 -10.03
N SER A 187 8.78 -19.06 -10.82
CA SER A 187 9.01 -20.26 -11.64
C SER A 187 9.46 -21.48 -10.84
N SER A 188 9.95 -21.27 -9.61
CA SER A 188 10.59 -22.33 -8.79
C SER A 188 9.75 -22.78 -7.60
N VAL A 189 8.42 -22.48 -7.57
CA VAL A 189 7.56 -22.90 -6.46
C VAL A 189 7.55 -24.41 -6.29
N SER A 190 7.63 -24.86 -5.04
CA SER A 190 7.72 -26.29 -4.72
C SER A 190 6.37 -26.98 -4.57
N VAL A 191 5.36 -26.23 -4.16
CA VAL A 191 3.98 -26.70 -3.91
C VAL A 191 3.03 -25.56 -4.29
N GLY A 192 1.85 -25.89 -4.80
CA GLY A 192 0.86 -24.92 -5.25
C GLY A 192 1.02 -24.57 -6.72
N GLN A 193 0.17 -23.66 -7.20
CA GLN A 193 0.08 -23.32 -8.61
C GLN A 193 -0.30 -21.86 -8.81
N PHE A 194 0.18 -21.25 -9.90
CA PHE A 194 -0.25 -19.95 -10.39
C PHE A 194 -1.40 -20.09 -11.41
N TYR A 195 -2.51 -19.41 -11.13
CA TYR A 195 -3.70 -19.37 -11.99
C TYR A 195 -3.80 -18.03 -12.71
N GLU A 196 -4.07 -18.03 -14.01
CA GLU A 196 -4.45 -16.82 -14.74
C GLU A 196 -5.75 -16.27 -14.16
N PHE A 197 -5.96 -14.94 -14.18
CA PHE A 197 -7.14 -14.32 -13.57
C PHE A 197 -8.48 -14.81 -14.13
N ASP A 198 -8.54 -15.12 -15.42
CA ASP A 198 -9.71 -15.62 -16.13
C ASP A 198 -9.96 -17.13 -15.95
N THR A 199 -8.98 -17.87 -15.45
CA THR A 199 -9.05 -19.33 -15.26
C THR A 199 -9.10 -19.75 -13.80
N ILE A 200 -9.22 -18.81 -12.87
CA ILE A 200 -9.28 -19.12 -11.43
C ILE A 200 -10.56 -19.92 -11.12
N PRO A 201 -10.44 -21.11 -10.52
CA PRO A 201 -11.60 -21.91 -10.14
C PRO A 201 -12.20 -21.40 -8.82
N PHE A 202 -12.97 -20.31 -8.88
CA PHE A 202 -13.54 -19.65 -7.71
C PHE A 202 -14.39 -20.58 -6.82
N ASP A 203 -15.04 -21.56 -7.41
CA ASP A 203 -15.88 -22.51 -6.68
C ASP A 203 -15.06 -23.47 -5.79
N LEU A 204 -13.78 -23.64 -6.11
CA LEU A 204 -12.85 -24.43 -5.31
C LEU A 204 -12.17 -23.64 -4.18
N LEU A 205 -12.35 -22.33 -4.11
CA LEU A 205 -11.79 -21.55 -2.98
C LEU A 205 -12.46 -21.96 -1.67
N ILE A 206 -11.63 -22.10 -0.65
CA ILE A 206 -11.98 -22.70 0.65
C ILE A 206 -13.13 -21.99 1.38
N ASP A 207 -13.28 -20.67 1.18
CA ASP A 207 -14.30 -19.85 1.85
C ASP A 207 -14.75 -18.65 1.01
N ASP A 208 -15.87 -18.04 1.41
CA ASP A 208 -16.43 -16.87 0.75
C ASP A 208 -15.59 -15.61 0.92
N ALA A 209 -14.91 -15.46 2.04
CA ALA A 209 -13.99 -14.34 2.26
C ALA A 209 -12.86 -14.33 1.23
N SER A 210 -12.26 -15.48 0.96
CA SER A 210 -11.24 -15.66 -0.08
C SER A 210 -11.79 -15.34 -1.47
N ARG A 211 -13.03 -15.77 -1.78
CA ARG A 211 -13.70 -15.46 -3.07
C ARG A 211 -13.93 -13.97 -3.25
N ILE A 212 -14.48 -13.31 -2.24
CA ILE A 212 -14.79 -11.89 -2.28
C ILE A 212 -13.50 -11.07 -2.37
N MET A 213 -12.50 -11.41 -1.55
CA MET A 213 -11.21 -10.74 -1.54
C MET A 213 -10.52 -10.82 -2.91
N LEU A 214 -10.50 -12.01 -3.53
CA LEU A 214 -9.83 -12.20 -4.81
C LEU A 214 -10.55 -11.47 -5.95
N LYS A 215 -11.90 -11.50 -6.00
CA LYS A 215 -12.68 -10.73 -6.95
C LYS A 215 -12.40 -9.22 -6.83
N ARG A 216 -12.35 -8.73 -5.60
CA ARG A 216 -12.01 -7.33 -5.34
C ARG A 216 -10.58 -7.01 -5.81
N TYR A 217 -9.62 -7.89 -5.51
CA TYR A 217 -8.23 -7.69 -5.95
C TYR A 217 -8.13 -7.54 -7.46
N ILE A 218 -8.78 -8.42 -8.22
CA ILE A 218 -8.76 -8.38 -9.68
C ILE A 218 -9.34 -7.06 -10.20
N ALA A 219 -10.49 -6.62 -9.66
CA ALA A 219 -11.13 -5.37 -10.04
C ALA A 219 -10.28 -4.13 -9.71
N GLU A 220 -9.74 -4.07 -8.48
CA GLU A 220 -8.89 -2.95 -8.04
C GLU A 220 -7.57 -2.89 -8.82
N ARG A 221 -7.04 -4.05 -9.20
CA ARG A 221 -5.85 -4.15 -10.01
C ARG A 221 -6.03 -3.62 -11.43
N GLU A 222 -7.17 -3.91 -12.07
CA GLU A 222 -7.50 -3.39 -13.40
C GLU A 222 -7.58 -1.86 -13.39
N LEU A 223 -8.10 -1.29 -12.31
CA LEU A 223 -8.21 0.15 -12.10
C LEU A 223 -6.92 0.80 -11.59
N ASN A 224 -5.90 -0.01 -11.24
CA ASN A 224 -4.70 0.42 -10.51
C ASN A 224 -5.02 1.26 -9.24
N ALA A 225 -6.14 0.98 -8.60
CA ALA A 225 -6.65 1.69 -7.44
C ALA A 225 -6.97 0.71 -6.32
N PHE A 226 -6.09 0.63 -5.33
CA PHE A 226 -6.21 -0.31 -4.22
C PHE A 226 -6.71 0.36 -2.95
N GLY A 227 -7.56 -0.36 -2.21
CA GLY A 227 -8.01 0.02 -0.86
C GLY A 227 -7.69 -1.07 0.17
N ILE A 228 -7.80 -0.71 1.45
CA ILE A 228 -7.73 -1.68 2.55
C ILE A 228 -9.15 -1.99 3.00
N PHE A 229 -9.55 -3.25 2.88
CA PHE A 229 -10.84 -3.70 3.42
C PHE A 229 -10.71 -4.05 4.90
N VAL A 230 -11.67 -3.62 5.69
CA VAL A 230 -11.81 -4.00 7.10
C VAL A 230 -13.25 -4.38 7.36
N GLY A 231 -13.47 -5.60 7.83
CA GLY A 231 -14.83 -6.06 8.13
C GLY A 231 -14.94 -7.56 8.35
N LYS A 232 -16.18 -8.03 8.26
CA LYS A 232 -16.55 -9.44 8.28
C LYS A 232 -16.73 -9.94 6.85
N GLU A 233 -17.01 -11.23 6.68
CA GLU A 233 -17.20 -11.85 5.35
C GLU A 233 -18.25 -11.15 4.49
N SER A 234 -19.37 -10.69 5.09
CA SER A 234 -20.50 -10.08 4.37
C SER A 234 -20.65 -8.57 4.56
N GLU A 235 -19.94 -7.99 5.52
CA GLU A 235 -20.09 -6.58 5.88
C GLU A 235 -18.74 -5.95 6.18
N GLY A 236 -18.39 -4.86 5.51
CA GLY A 236 -17.13 -4.18 5.76
C GLY A 236 -17.02 -2.84 5.05
N LYS A 237 -15.92 -2.16 5.32
CA LYS A 237 -15.59 -0.87 4.74
C LYS A 237 -14.26 -0.97 4.00
N VAL A 238 -14.21 -0.41 2.80
CA VAL A 238 -12.94 -0.21 2.09
C VAL A 238 -12.45 1.19 2.41
N GLU A 239 -11.29 1.28 3.03
CA GLU A 239 -10.56 2.54 3.18
C GLU A 239 -9.63 2.68 1.97
N ALA A 240 -9.97 3.61 1.08
CA ALA A 240 -9.18 3.86 -0.12
C ALA A 240 -7.78 4.36 0.26
N ILE A 241 -6.76 3.74 -0.29
CA ILE A 241 -5.39 4.25 -0.25
C ILE A 241 -5.25 5.36 -1.30
N THR A 242 -5.99 5.21 -2.42
CA THR A 242 -6.17 6.22 -3.46
C THR A 242 -7.66 6.44 -3.68
N LYS A 243 -8.14 7.69 -3.69
CA LYS A 243 -9.54 7.97 -4.04
C LYS A 243 -9.71 7.83 -5.57
N PRO A 244 -10.77 7.14 -6.06
CA PRO A 244 -10.99 6.91 -7.49
C PRO A 244 -11.20 8.20 -8.33
N ASN A 245 -11.49 9.34 -7.71
CA ASN A 245 -11.79 10.61 -8.40
C ASN A 245 -10.57 11.47 -8.73
N ASP A 246 -9.36 11.00 -8.47
CA ASP A 246 -8.13 11.74 -8.76
C ASP A 246 -7.45 11.28 -10.08
N ILE A 247 -8.18 10.53 -10.90
CA ILE A 247 -7.78 10.13 -12.26
C ILE A 247 -8.68 10.86 -13.24
N VAL A 248 -8.30 12.08 -13.61
CA VAL A 248 -8.75 12.78 -14.82
C VAL A 248 -7.54 13.10 -15.65
#